data_419a0a13bf50ea95b59be627a7aabb7d
#
_entry.id   419a0a13bf50ea95b59be627a7aabb7d
#
_cell.length_a   1.000
_cell.length_b   1.000
_cell.length_c   1.000
_cell.angle_alpha   90.00
_cell.angle_beta   90.00
_cell.angle_gamma   90.00
#
_symmetry.space_group_name_H-M   'P 1'
#
loop_
_entity.id
_entity.type
_entity.pdbx_description
1 polymer ?
#
loop_
_entity_poly.entity_id
_entity_poly.type
_entity_poly.pdbx_seq_one_letter_code
_entity_poly.pdbx_strand_id
1 'polypeptide(L)'
;MGRGVVLTVFLLVPVGCAWAQSTRPFADGALKRLDKLDERPAGSELPPSATASAAPAADAPPSADGGLRFEITHFVAHGNTLIPQPVVDALLAPYTGPGRDFGTVQQALETLEKAYAAAGFNAIQVLLPEQTLESGVVHFTVVESRLASIRIEGNTHFSSENYKRSLTSLEVGSTPNFDDLVDNLRLLNEHPGKQASVVMRAGANEGQLDAVVKASDQSPLRYALTFDNTGNESTGTYRVGAAVQYSNLFDADHIVSFQAITSPSKPDKVGIYGLGYQAPIYSSNGLFGMFIGYSDVDSGQVNTGGGKYAISGAGTVFGLRYVQLLPKRGDWEHKLVFGFDWRAYTNNVTVVNDTTKLVPDATVHPVSIVWQGTEKKADSELSAYLGFSQNIPGGTDGTDDDFQALGGRPGAKANYQLWRYGFNFQKAFANDWAFRTNLNGQYTNQMLIVAEMFGVGGADSVRGFLEREHSNDTGHRGSFEVYSPELGRNLLDQLKLRVLGFYDYGYVRRINPTPEETSSLSIASLGFGIRGGLGSETTFRLDYAKVVDKSPTSRGMRMHGMLSYVF
;
A
#
# COMPACT_ATOMS: atom_id res chain seq x y z
N MET A 1 29.56 4.91 -19.31
CA MET A 1 29.01 3.67 -18.70
C MET A 1 28.63 4.04 -17.27
N GLY A 2 27.47 4.66 -17.09
CA GLY A 2 26.95 5.07 -15.80
C GLY A 2 25.89 4.08 -15.35
N ARG A 3 26.16 3.31 -14.33
CA ARG A 3 25.17 2.46 -13.67
C ARG A 3 24.25 3.36 -12.86
N GLY A 4 23.08 3.64 -13.39
CA GLY A 4 22.00 4.26 -12.63
C GLY A 4 21.48 3.28 -11.58
N VAL A 5 21.90 3.44 -10.35
CA VAL A 5 21.34 2.73 -9.21
C VAL A 5 19.94 3.30 -8.95
N VAL A 6 18.92 2.55 -9.30
CA VAL A 6 17.52 2.87 -8.97
C VAL A 6 17.34 2.65 -7.48
N LEU A 7 17.43 3.71 -6.70
CA LEU A 7 17.15 3.67 -5.28
C LEU A 7 15.65 3.80 -5.06
N THR A 8 14.99 2.69 -4.84
CA THR A 8 13.62 2.68 -4.31
C THR A 8 13.70 3.04 -2.83
N VAL A 9 13.52 4.33 -2.51
CA VAL A 9 13.30 4.71 -1.11
C VAL A 9 11.98 4.11 -0.68
N PHE A 10 12.10 3.29 0.32
CA PHE A 10 11.01 2.60 0.95
C PHE A 10 9.86 3.51 1.30
N LEU A 11 8.84 3.45 0.47
CA LEU A 11 7.48 3.56 0.89
C LEU A 11 7.07 2.17 1.33
N LEU A 12 7.38 1.84 2.57
CA LEU A 12 6.60 0.87 3.29
C LEU A 12 5.18 1.40 3.25
N VAL A 13 4.38 0.84 2.35
CA VAL A 13 2.93 0.97 2.42
C VAL A 13 2.56 0.59 3.84
N PRO A 14 1.89 1.46 4.61
CA PRO A 14 1.52 1.13 5.97
C PRO A 14 0.58 -0.07 5.92
N VAL A 15 1.12 -1.25 6.17
CA VAL A 15 0.34 -2.41 6.48
C VAL A 15 -0.23 -2.20 7.86
N GLY A 16 -1.43 -1.72 7.91
CA GLY A 16 -2.17 -1.51 9.14
C GLY A 16 -2.02 -0.12 9.74
N CYS A 17 -3.11 0.48 9.85
CA CYS A 17 -3.54 1.54 10.77
C CYS A 17 -2.43 2.35 11.42
N ALA A 18 -1.68 3.11 10.64
CA ALA A 18 -1.33 4.44 11.08
C ALA A 18 -2.65 5.23 11.07
N TRP A 19 -3.50 4.86 11.99
CA TRP A 19 -4.77 5.51 12.17
C TRP A 19 -4.46 6.96 12.46
N ALA A 20 -4.67 7.75 11.47
CA ALA A 20 -4.90 9.15 11.60
C ALA A 20 -3.73 10.11 11.69
N GLN A 21 -2.47 9.86 11.37
CA GLN A 21 -1.53 10.99 11.43
C GLN A 21 -0.34 11.01 10.47
N SER A 22 -0.30 10.21 9.43
CA SER A 22 0.83 10.30 8.53
C SER A 22 0.42 10.32 7.07
N THR A 23 0.26 11.51 6.54
CA THR A 23 0.09 11.76 5.10
C THR A 23 1.40 11.89 4.33
N ARG A 24 2.55 11.75 4.98
CA ARG A 24 3.86 12.11 4.43
C ARG A 24 4.77 11.01 3.89
N PRO A 25 4.60 9.71 4.12
CA PRO A 25 5.35 8.72 3.32
C PRO A 25 5.06 8.84 1.82
N PHE A 26 3.87 9.34 1.47
CA PHE A 26 3.49 9.62 0.09
C PHE A 26 4.20 10.85 -0.51
N ALA A 27 4.59 11.88 0.30
CA ALA A 27 5.27 13.04 -0.25
C ALA A 27 6.63 12.70 -0.83
N ASP A 28 7.45 11.98 -0.07
CA ASP A 28 8.79 11.63 -0.52
C ASP A 28 8.78 10.56 -1.62
N GLY A 29 7.83 9.63 -1.58
CA GLY A 29 7.63 8.66 -2.64
C GLY A 29 6.91 9.20 -3.88
N ALA A 30 6.07 10.23 -3.72
CA ALA A 30 5.44 10.91 -4.83
C ALA A 30 6.45 11.73 -5.64
N LEU A 31 7.34 12.46 -4.96
CA LEU A 31 8.45 13.16 -5.63
C LEU A 31 9.35 12.20 -6.40
N LYS A 32 9.68 11.05 -5.81
CA LYS A 32 10.46 10.01 -6.50
C LYS A 32 9.70 9.34 -7.66
N ARG A 33 8.37 9.28 -7.61
CA ARG A 33 7.55 8.76 -8.71
C ARG A 33 7.32 9.79 -9.81
N LEU A 34 7.17 11.06 -9.46
CA LEU A 34 7.12 12.15 -10.45
C LEU A 34 8.43 12.21 -11.24
N ASP A 35 9.56 12.02 -10.56
CA ASP A 35 10.87 11.94 -11.22
C ASP A 35 11.04 10.67 -12.09
N LYS A 36 10.39 9.54 -11.73
CA LYS A 36 10.38 8.31 -12.55
C LYS A 36 9.53 8.42 -13.82
N LEU A 37 8.56 9.32 -13.87
CA LEU A 37 7.80 9.60 -15.10
C LEU A 37 8.70 10.25 -16.16
N ASP A 38 9.72 10.99 -15.75
CA ASP A 38 10.72 11.59 -16.66
C ASP A 38 11.81 10.58 -17.10
N GLU A 39 12.07 9.53 -16.32
CA GLU A 39 13.10 8.50 -16.60
C GLU A 39 12.53 7.27 -17.33
N ARG A 40 11.51 7.40 -18.16
CA ARG A 40 11.12 6.29 -19.05
C ARG A 40 12.29 5.95 -19.96
N PRO A 41 12.88 4.73 -19.88
CA PRO A 41 13.68 4.26 -20.98
C PRO A 41 12.75 4.18 -22.18
N ALA A 42 13.09 4.86 -23.25
CA ALA A 42 12.48 4.64 -24.55
C ALA A 42 12.58 3.13 -24.85
N GLY A 43 11.45 2.40 -24.68
CA GLY A 43 11.44 0.96 -24.96
C GLY A 43 10.76 0.04 -23.95
N SER A 44 10.08 0.54 -22.88
CA SER A 44 9.18 -0.32 -22.11
C SER A 44 7.75 -0.29 -22.69
N GLU A 45 7.61 -0.57 -23.95
CA GLU A 45 6.39 -1.18 -24.43
C GLU A 45 6.33 -2.56 -23.77
N LEU A 46 5.28 -2.82 -23.00
CA LEU A 46 4.84 -4.19 -22.80
C LEU A 46 4.80 -4.82 -24.19
N PRO A 47 5.40 -5.99 -24.40
CA PRO A 47 5.20 -6.66 -25.66
C PRO A 47 3.68 -6.72 -25.85
N PRO A 48 3.15 -6.27 -27.01
CA PRO A 48 1.76 -6.50 -27.32
C PRO A 48 1.53 -7.98 -27.05
N SER A 49 0.41 -8.31 -26.40
CA SER A 49 -0.10 -9.69 -26.42
C SER A 49 0.31 -10.28 -27.73
N ALA A 50 0.99 -11.41 -27.72
CA ALA A 50 1.34 -12.10 -28.94
C ALA A 50 0.04 -12.48 -29.65
N THR A 51 -0.57 -11.51 -30.29
CA THR A 51 -1.40 -11.72 -31.45
C THR A 51 -0.43 -12.34 -32.43
N ALA A 52 -0.57 -13.64 -32.64
CA ALA A 52 0.05 -14.34 -33.72
C ALA A 52 -0.06 -13.42 -34.94
N SER A 53 1.10 -13.12 -35.55
CA SER A 53 1.17 -12.40 -36.79
C SER A 53 0.25 -13.12 -37.78
N ALA A 54 -0.96 -12.61 -37.93
CA ALA A 54 -1.78 -12.96 -39.07
C ALA A 54 -1.00 -12.47 -40.28
N ALA A 55 -0.61 -13.40 -41.13
CA ALA A 55 -0.19 -13.08 -42.48
C ALA A 55 -1.20 -12.10 -43.09
N PRO A 56 -0.76 -11.13 -43.92
CA PRO A 56 -1.68 -10.18 -44.49
C PRO A 56 -2.82 -10.95 -45.17
N ALA A 57 -4.04 -10.70 -44.70
CA ALA A 57 -5.24 -11.23 -45.30
C ALA A 57 -5.25 -10.76 -46.77
N ALA A 58 -5.01 -11.67 -47.69
CA ALA A 58 -5.42 -11.48 -49.07
C ALA A 58 -6.94 -11.23 -49.01
N ASP A 59 -7.40 -10.19 -49.71
CA ASP A 59 -8.79 -9.85 -49.90
C ASP A 59 -9.63 -11.12 -50.13
N ALA A 60 -10.37 -11.53 -49.11
CA ALA A 60 -11.32 -12.61 -49.25
C ALA A 60 -12.50 -12.07 -50.07
N PRO A 61 -12.85 -12.69 -51.20
CA PRO A 61 -14.08 -12.32 -51.90
C PRO A 61 -15.28 -12.52 -50.98
N PRO A 62 -16.37 -11.72 -51.13
CA PRO A 62 -17.56 -11.86 -50.35
C PRO A 62 -18.09 -13.28 -50.44
N SER A 63 -18.30 -13.92 -49.31
CA SER A 63 -18.79 -15.29 -49.20
C SER A 63 -20.08 -15.46 -49.97
N ALA A 64 -20.01 -16.16 -51.10
CA ALA A 64 -21.19 -16.69 -51.73
C ALA A 64 -21.82 -17.74 -50.78
N ASP A 65 -23.09 -17.59 -50.51
CA ASP A 65 -23.95 -18.44 -49.73
C ASP A 65 -23.91 -19.89 -50.27
N GLY A 66 -23.10 -20.77 -49.67
CA GLY A 66 -22.84 -22.14 -50.14
C GLY A 66 -21.89 -22.94 -49.25
N GLY A 67 -21.61 -22.51 -48.01
CA GLY A 67 -20.79 -23.27 -47.06
C GLY A 67 -21.38 -24.63 -46.76
N LEU A 68 -20.54 -25.68 -46.71
CA LEU A 68 -20.94 -27.04 -46.34
C LEU A 68 -21.62 -26.97 -44.98
N ARG A 69 -22.89 -27.36 -44.94
CA ARG A 69 -23.66 -27.45 -43.68
C ARG A 69 -23.75 -28.91 -43.24
N PHE A 70 -23.55 -29.13 -41.97
CA PHE A 70 -23.57 -30.44 -41.32
C PHE A 70 -24.28 -30.37 -39.97
N GLU A 71 -24.59 -31.51 -39.43
CA GLU A 71 -25.12 -31.60 -38.07
C GLU A 71 -23.99 -31.81 -37.08
N ILE A 72 -24.00 -31.04 -35.98
CA ILE A 72 -23.09 -31.25 -34.84
C ILE A 72 -23.91 -31.82 -33.68
N THR A 73 -23.68 -33.08 -33.33
CA THR A 73 -24.34 -33.72 -32.20
C THR A 73 -23.69 -33.38 -30.89
N HIS A 74 -22.37 -33.37 -30.83
CA HIS A 74 -21.59 -32.95 -29.65
C HIS A 74 -20.14 -32.61 -30.02
N PHE A 75 -19.45 -31.91 -29.09
CA PHE A 75 -18.04 -31.63 -29.13
C PHE A 75 -17.28 -32.50 -28.13
N VAL A 76 -16.07 -32.91 -28.47
CA VAL A 76 -15.16 -33.65 -27.58
C VAL A 76 -13.86 -32.90 -27.49
N ALA A 77 -13.50 -32.44 -26.28
CA ALA A 77 -12.23 -31.75 -26.03
C ALA A 77 -11.23 -32.74 -25.41
N HIS A 78 -10.30 -33.24 -26.24
CA HIS A 78 -9.24 -34.13 -25.79
C HIS A 78 -8.09 -33.31 -25.15
N GLY A 79 -7.51 -33.82 -24.04
CA GLY A 79 -6.40 -33.18 -23.35
C GLY A 79 -6.83 -32.10 -22.31
N ASN A 80 -8.16 -31.87 -22.17
CA ASN A 80 -8.68 -31.00 -21.13
C ASN A 80 -8.54 -31.66 -19.76
N THR A 81 -7.79 -31.00 -18.83
CA THR A 81 -7.65 -31.42 -17.43
C THR A 81 -7.96 -30.29 -16.43
N LEU A 82 -7.97 -29.03 -16.87
CA LEU A 82 -8.05 -27.83 -16.03
C LEU A 82 -9.48 -27.31 -15.86
N ILE A 83 -10.35 -27.49 -16.86
CA ILE A 83 -11.76 -27.10 -16.77
C ILE A 83 -12.62 -28.37 -16.56
N PRO A 84 -13.52 -28.40 -15.58
CA PRO A 84 -14.42 -29.55 -15.38
C PRO A 84 -15.24 -29.88 -16.64
N GLN A 85 -15.27 -31.12 -17.06
CA GLN A 85 -15.95 -31.54 -18.29
C GLN A 85 -17.42 -31.07 -18.40
N PRO A 86 -18.26 -31.09 -17.33
CA PRO A 86 -19.60 -30.52 -17.43
C PRO A 86 -19.68 -29.05 -17.79
N VAL A 87 -18.64 -28.28 -17.45
CA VAL A 87 -18.52 -26.84 -17.81
C VAL A 87 -18.19 -26.71 -19.28
N VAL A 88 -17.25 -27.52 -19.79
CA VAL A 88 -16.91 -27.56 -21.22
C VAL A 88 -18.12 -27.93 -22.05
N ASP A 89 -18.87 -28.99 -21.64
CA ASP A 89 -20.07 -29.45 -22.35
C ASP A 89 -21.16 -28.36 -22.37
N ALA A 90 -21.38 -27.67 -21.25
CA ALA A 90 -22.34 -26.56 -21.16
C ALA A 90 -21.93 -25.35 -22.05
N LEU A 91 -20.64 -25.03 -22.14
CA LEU A 91 -20.12 -23.95 -22.98
C LEU A 91 -20.29 -24.25 -24.48
N LEU A 92 -20.12 -25.50 -24.87
CA LEU A 92 -20.18 -25.94 -26.26
C LEU A 92 -21.60 -26.32 -26.73
N ALA A 93 -22.52 -26.61 -25.83
CA ALA A 93 -23.91 -26.96 -26.13
C ALA A 93 -24.64 -25.99 -27.07
N PRO A 94 -24.50 -24.67 -26.99
CA PRO A 94 -25.15 -23.71 -27.91
C PRO A 94 -24.74 -23.88 -29.37
N TYR A 95 -23.60 -24.49 -29.64
CA TYR A 95 -23.03 -24.67 -30.97
C TYR A 95 -23.43 -26.02 -31.61
N THR A 96 -24.13 -26.89 -30.91
CA THR A 96 -24.68 -28.15 -31.43
C THR A 96 -25.96 -27.93 -32.23
N GLY A 97 -26.37 -28.93 -33.01
CA GLY A 97 -27.62 -28.96 -33.76
C GLY A 97 -27.45 -29.10 -35.28
N PRO A 98 -28.56 -29.18 -36.02
CA PRO A 98 -28.53 -29.31 -37.47
C PRO A 98 -28.17 -27.99 -38.17
N GLY A 99 -27.69 -28.12 -39.40
CA GLY A 99 -27.44 -26.98 -40.29
C GLY A 99 -26.30 -26.06 -39.87
N ARG A 100 -25.37 -26.56 -39.08
CA ARG A 100 -24.15 -25.84 -38.67
C ARG A 100 -23.13 -25.74 -39.80
N ASP A 101 -22.21 -24.80 -39.69
CA ASP A 101 -21.16 -24.57 -40.64
C ASP A 101 -19.79 -24.54 -39.93
N PHE A 102 -18.72 -24.39 -40.68
CA PHE A 102 -17.36 -24.28 -40.14
C PHE A 102 -17.18 -23.04 -39.24
N GLY A 103 -17.88 -21.93 -39.55
CA GLY A 103 -17.88 -20.74 -38.69
C GLY A 103 -18.40 -21.00 -37.28
N THR A 104 -19.41 -21.90 -37.16
CA THR A 104 -19.93 -22.35 -35.87
C THR A 104 -18.89 -23.15 -35.09
N VAL A 105 -18.12 -24.01 -35.74
CA VAL A 105 -17.01 -24.76 -35.12
C VAL A 105 -15.92 -23.80 -34.62
N GLN A 106 -15.56 -22.78 -35.44
CA GLN A 106 -14.59 -21.76 -35.07
C GLN A 106 -15.05 -20.94 -33.83
N GLN A 107 -16.32 -20.57 -33.80
CA GLN A 107 -16.89 -19.86 -32.62
C GLN A 107 -16.88 -20.72 -31.35
N ALA A 108 -17.14 -22.03 -31.49
CA ALA A 108 -17.08 -22.98 -30.38
C ALA A 108 -15.63 -23.10 -29.84
N LEU A 109 -14.64 -23.17 -30.73
CA LEU A 109 -13.22 -23.18 -30.38
C LEU A 109 -12.83 -21.90 -29.61
N GLU A 110 -13.15 -20.72 -30.17
CA GLU A 110 -12.88 -19.45 -29.50
C GLU A 110 -13.57 -19.32 -28.14
N THR A 111 -14.78 -19.87 -28.00
CA THR A 111 -15.49 -19.87 -26.72
C THR A 111 -14.77 -20.72 -25.70
N LEU A 112 -14.23 -21.86 -26.09
CA LEU A 112 -13.44 -22.72 -25.20
C LEU A 112 -12.12 -22.03 -24.81
N GLU A 113 -11.40 -21.41 -25.76
CA GLU A 113 -10.18 -20.63 -25.45
C GLU A 113 -10.46 -19.47 -24.49
N LYS A 114 -11.54 -18.73 -24.71
CA LYS A 114 -11.98 -17.65 -23.79
C LYS A 114 -12.32 -18.18 -22.40
N ALA A 115 -12.86 -19.38 -22.30
CA ALA A 115 -13.14 -19.99 -20.99
C ALA A 115 -11.86 -20.33 -20.23
N TYR A 116 -10.85 -20.87 -20.89
CA TYR A 116 -9.52 -21.08 -20.31
C TYR A 116 -8.87 -19.76 -19.88
N ALA A 117 -8.89 -18.75 -20.74
CA ALA A 117 -8.36 -17.42 -20.42
C ALA A 117 -9.09 -16.80 -19.24
N ALA A 118 -10.42 -16.93 -19.15
CA ALA A 118 -11.22 -16.44 -18.03
C ALA A 118 -10.93 -17.19 -16.71
N ALA A 119 -10.44 -18.42 -16.79
CA ALA A 119 -9.97 -19.21 -15.64
C ALA A 119 -8.48 -18.94 -15.29
N GLY A 120 -7.82 -17.99 -15.96
CA GLY A 120 -6.42 -17.61 -15.73
C GLY A 120 -5.39 -18.42 -16.55
N PHE A 121 -5.82 -19.33 -17.42
CA PHE A 121 -4.91 -20.18 -18.20
C PHE A 121 -4.69 -19.65 -19.63
N ASN A 122 -3.83 -18.65 -19.77
CA ASN A 122 -3.58 -17.97 -21.03
C ASN A 122 -2.56 -18.70 -21.97
N ALA A 123 -1.92 -19.76 -21.50
CA ALA A 123 -0.94 -20.54 -22.27
C ALA A 123 -1.53 -21.86 -22.80
N ILE A 124 -2.80 -21.84 -23.12
CA ILE A 124 -3.53 -22.95 -23.70
C ILE A 124 -3.74 -22.72 -25.18
N GLN A 125 -3.68 -23.78 -25.98
CA GLN A 125 -4.07 -23.78 -27.38
C GLN A 125 -5.16 -24.80 -27.60
N VAL A 126 -6.23 -24.39 -28.27
CA VAL A 126 -7.28 -25.31 -28.72
C VAL A 126 -7.11 -25.50 -30.22
N LEU A 127 -6.82 -26.71 -30.63
CA LEU A 127 -6.56 -27.06 -32.03
C LEU A 127 -7.76 -27.83 -32.58
N LEU A 128 -8.10 -27.56 -33.81
CA LEU A 128 -9.02 -28.34 -34.61
C LEU A 128 -8.20 -29.29 -35.54
N PRO A 129 -8.03 -30.56 -35.17
CA PRO A 129 -7.31 -31.52 -35.98
C PRO A 129 -8.07 -31.81 -37.28
N GLU A 130 -7.37 -32.30 -38.33
CA GLU A 130 -8.01 -32.82 -39.52
C GLU A 130 -8.92 -33.98 -39.13
N GLN A 131 -10.22 -33.91 -39.47
CA GLN A 131 -11.22 -34.87 -39.11
C GLN A 131 -12.35 -34.95 -40.12
N THR A 132 -13.02 -36.08 -40.19
CA THR A 132 -14.26 -36.25 -40.96
C THR A 132 -15.47 -35.99 -40.05
N LEU A 133 -16.42 -35.19 -40.52
CA LEU A 133 -17.61 -34.80 -39.72
C LEU A 133 -18.83 -35.69 -39.97
N GLU A 134 -18.63 -36.87 -40.59
CA GLU A 134 -19.71 -37.80 -40.96
C GLU A 134 -20.50 -38.36 -39.75
N SER A 135 -19.87 -38.39 -38.56
CA SER A 135 -20.50 -38.82 -37.29
C SER A 135 -21.24 -37.72 -36.52
N GLY A 136 -21.14 -36.46 -36.99
CA GLY A 136 -21.68 -35.32 -36.23
C GLY A 136 -20.89 -34.96 -34.97
N VAL A 137 -19.75 -35.58 -34.69
CA VAL A 137 -18.87 -35.33 -33.56
C VAL A 137 -17.73 -34.47 -34.02
N VAL A 138 -17.50 -33.31 -33.30
CA VAL A 138 -16.36 -32.44 -33.56
C VAL A 138 -15.36 -32.64 -32.43
N HIS A 139 -14.12 -32.99 -32.80
CA HIS A 139 -13.01 -33.17 -31.85
C HIS A 139 -12.14 -31.94 -31.80
N PHE A 140 -11.90 -31.42 -30.61
CA PHE A 140 -10.86 -30.45 -30.33
C PHE A 140 -9.70 -31.13 -29.61
N THR A 141 -8.48 -30.66 -29.85
CA THR A 141 -7.28 -31.03 -29.07
C THR A 141 -6.86 -29.83 -28.25
N VAL A 142 -6.91 -29.96 -26.94
CA VAL A 142 -6.46 -28.94 -26.00
C VAL A 142 -5.02 -29.25 -25.62
N VAL A 143 -4.12 -28.30 -25.91
CA VAL A 143 -2.71 -28.35 -25.50
C VAL A 143 -2.54 -27.48 -24.26
N GLU A 144 -2.52 -28.11 -23.08
CA GLU A 144 -2.26 -27.48 -21.81
C GLU A 144 -0.74 -27.41 -21.60
N SER A 145 -0.11 -26.29 -22.03
CA SER A 145 1.34 -26.14 -21.98
C SER A 145 1.84 -26.16 -20.52
N ARG A 146 2.83 -27.02 -20.26
CA ARG A 146 3.36 -27.25 -18.93
C ARG A 146 4.73 -26.60 -18.74
N LEU A 147 4.99 -26.11 -17.53
CA LEU A 147 6.26 -25.50 -17.17
C LEU A 147 7.37 -26.55 -17.13
N ALA A 148 8.38 -26.40 -18.00
CA ALA A 148 9.53 -27.29 -18.07
C ALA A 148 10.68 -26.82 -17.19
N SER A 149 10.92 -25.50 -17.10
CA SER A 149 12.00 -24.94 -16.28
C SER A 149 11.67 -23.57 -15.71
N ILE A 150 12.31 -23.24 -14.57
CA ILE A 150 12.25 -21.92 -13.93
C ILE A 150 13.71 -21.44 -13.77
N ARG A 151 14.03 -20.32 -14.41
CA ARG A 151 15.35 -19.70 -14.32
C ARG A 151 15.25 -18.33 -13.68
N ILE A 152 16.08 -18.05 -12.68
CA ILE A 152 16.18 -16.75 -12.03
C ILE A 152 17.41 -16.04 -12.58
N GLU A 153 17.25 -14.79 -13.02
CA GLU A 153 18.31 -13.96 -13.59
C GLU A 153 18.37 -12.59 -12.92
N GLY A 154 19.54 -12.11 -12.56
CA GLY A 154 19.77 -10.76 -12.02
C GLY A 154 19.70 -10.64 -10.50
N ASN A 155 19.46 -11.72 -9.77
CA ASN A 155 19.51 -11.73 -8.31
C ASN A 155 20.97 -11.68 -7.81
N THR A 156 21.23 -10.87 -6.78
CA THR A 156 22.56 -10.67 -6.18
C THR A 156 22.58 -10.86 -4.67
N HIS A 157 21.56 -10.41 -3.99
CA HIS A 157 21.46 -10.43 -2.52
C HIS A 157 20.44 -11.44 -1.98
N PHE A 158 19.53 -11.90 -2.83
CA PHE A 158 18.53 -12.90 -2.48
C PHE A 158 18.79 -14.17 -3.27
N SER A 159 18.63 -15.32 -2.65
CA SER A 159 18.88 -16.60 -3.31
C SER A 159 17.85 -16.89 -4.40
N SER A 160 18.21 -17.74 -5.39
CA SER A 160 17.24 -18.20 -6.38
C SER A 160 16.10 -18.99 -5.75
N GLU A 161 16.36 -19.71 -4.65
CA GLU A 161 15.34 -20.45 -3.90
C GLU A 161 14.35 -19.52 -3.18
N ASN A 162 14.83 -18.35 -2.72
CA ASN A 162 13.97 -17.32 -2.15
C ASN A 162 12.95 -16.83 -3.19
N TYR A 163 13.39 -16.52 -4.43
CA TYR A 163 12.48 -16.11 -5.51
C TYR A 163 11.50 -17.22 -5.90
N LYS A 164 11.94 -18.47 -6.01
CA LYS A 164 11.04 -19.60 -6.31
C LYS A 164 9.98 -19.79 -5.24
N ARG A 165 10.35 -19.65 -3.96
CA ARG A 165 9.40 -19.73 -2.83
C ARG A 165 8.35 -18.62 -2.87
N SER A 166 8.70 -17.46 -3.40
CA SER A 166 7.79 -16.31 -3.53
C SER A 166 6.79 -16.46 -4.68
N LEU A 167 7.05 -17.36 -5.64
CA LEU A 167 6.28 -17.57 -6.86
C LEU A 167 5.62 -18.96 -6.83
N THR A 168 4.72 -19.16 -5.86
CA THR A 168 4.07 -20.46 -5.59
C THR A 168 3.22 -20.99 -6.75
N SER A 169 2.80 -20.12 -7.67
CA SER A 169 2.08 -20.48 -8.90
C SER A 169 2.97 -21.05 -10.01
N LEU A 170 4.30 -20.96 -9.86
CA LEU A 170 5.25 -21.53 -10.79
C LEU A 170 5.77 -22.87 -10.27
N GLU A 171 5.18 -23.96 -10.72
CA GLU A 171 5.61 -25.31 -10.39
C GLU A 171 5.98 -26.06 -11.68
N VAL A 172 7.19 -26.66 -11.69
CA VAL A 172 7.66 -27.45 -12.85
C VAL A 172 6.76 -28.67 -13.03
N GLY A 173 6.27 -28.86 -14.26
CA GLY A 173 5.33 -29.94 -14.62
C GLY A 173 3.86 -29.55 -14.57
N SER A 174 3.51 -28.42 -13.97
CA SER A 174 2.14 -27.87 -13.95
C SER A 174 1.92 -26.86 -15.09
N THR A 175 0.67 -26.64 -15.47
CA THR A 175 0.26 -25.51 -16.33
C THR A 175 0.07 -24.27 -15.45
N PRO A 176 0.84 -23.19 -15.67
CA PRO A 176 0.78 -22.02 -14.80
C PRO A 176 -0.55 -21.27 -14.95
N ASN A 177 -1.17 -20.93 -13.82
CA ASN A 177 -2.26 -19.96 -13.78
C ASN A 177 -1.68 -18.54 -13.73
N PHE A 178 -2.00 -17.72 -14.71
CA PHE A 178 -1.44 -16.37 -14.84
C PHE A 178 -2.05 -15.37 -13.85
N ASP A 179 -3.28 -15.56 -13.41
CA ASP A 179 -3.90 -14.71 -12.39
C ASP A 179 -3.20 -14.92 -11.04
N ASP A 180 -2.97 -16.18 -10.65
CA ASP A 180 -2.18 -16.51 -9.45
C ASP A 180 -0.75 -16.00 -9.55
N LEU A 181 -0.13 -16.08 -10.75
CA LEU A 181 1.21 -15.55 -10.97
C LEU A 181 1.26 -14.03 -10.80
N VAL A 182 0.27 -13.30 -11.31
CA VAL A 182 0.15 -11.84 -11.13
C VAL A 182 0.02 -11.49 -9.65
N ASP A 183 -0.79 -12.24 -8.90
CA ASP A 183 -0.96 -12.03 -7.46
C ASP A 183 0.32 -12.34 -6.66
N ASN A 184 1.04 -13.41 -7.01
CA ASN A 184 2.36 -13.72 -6.42
C ASN A 184 3.39 -12.62 -6.71
N LEU A 185 3.47 -12.16 -7.97
CA LEU A 185 4.37 -11.07 -8.36
C LEU A 185 4.03 -9.76 -7.65
N ARG A 186 2.74 -9.48 -7.46
CA ARG A 186 2.30 -8.31 -6.72
C ARG A 186 2.78 -8.36 -5.28
N LEU A 187 2.59 -9.49 -4.58
CA LEU A 187 3.06 -9.66 -3.20
C LEU A 187 4.59 -9.60 -3.12
N LEU A 188 5.31 -10.28 -4.03
CA LEU A 188 6.76 -10.24 -4.12
C LEU A 188 7.26 -8.80 -4.32
N ASN A 189 6.64 -8.04 -5.22
CA ASN A 189 7.04 -6.67 -5.56
C ASN A 189 6.61 -5.63 -4.50
N GLU A 190 5.80 -5.99 -3.51
CA GLU A 190 5.61 -5.18 -2.29
C GLU A 190 6.84 -5.24 -1.37
N HIS A 191 7.73 -6.24 -1.59
CA HIS A 191 8.93 -6.39 -0.77
C HIS A 191 9.92 -5.25 -1.04
N PRO A 192 10.47 -4.65 0.02
CA PRO A 192 11.30 -3.45 -0.11
C PRO A 192 12.70 -3.69 -0.73
N GLY A 193 13.25 -4.84 -0.65
CA GLY A 193 14.62 -5.16 -1.08
C GLY A 193 14.71 -5.87 -2.42
N LYS A 194 13.60 -6.28 -3.01
CA LYS A 194 13.60 -7.02 -4.28
C LYS A 194 12.39 -6.70 -5.14
N GLN A 195 12.56 -6.91 -6.45
CA GLN A 195 11.50 -6.84 -7.46
C GLN A 195 11.73 -7.93 -8.49
N ALA A 196 10.65 -8.41 -9.11
CA ALA A 196 10.74 -9.38 -10.19
C ALA A 196 9.66 -9.16 -11.25
N SER A 197 9.97 -9.62 -12.46
CA SER A 197 9.02 -9.84 -13.53
C SER A 197 9.26 -11.23 -14.13
N VAL A 198 8.22 -11.83 -14.72
CA VAL A 198 8.32 -13.16 -15.32
C VAL A 198 8.06 -13.06 -16.81
N VAL A 199 8.94 -13.68 -17.59
CA VAL A 199 8.78 -13.83 -19.04
C VAL A 199 8.62 -15.31 -19.33
N MET A 200 7.48 -15.69 -19.91
CA MET A 200 7.25 -17.04 -20.41
C MET A 200 7.80 -17.18 -21.84
N ARG A 201 8.46 -18.28 -22.12
CA ARG A 201 8.98 -18.64 -23.44
C ARG A 201 8.53 -20.05 -23.81
N ALA A 202 8.46 -20.35 -25.08
CA ALA A 202 8.28 -21.73 -25.54
C ALA A 202 9.47 -22.58 -25.07
N GLY A 203 9.19 -23.76 -24.55
CA GLY A 203 10.20 -24.72 -24.14
C GLY A 203 10.80 -25.47 -25.33
N ALA A 204 11.65 -26.46 -25.03
CA ALA A 204 12.34 -27.24 -26.06
C ALA A 204 11.41 -28.15 -26.88
N ASN A 205 10.29 -28.58 -26.28
CA ASN A 205 9.32 -29.45 -26.92
C ASN A 205 7.95 -28.74 -27.01
N GLU A 206 7.11 -29.19 -27.91
CA GLU A 206 5.72 -28.74 -28.04
C GLU A 206 4.96 -28.96 -26.72
N GLY A 207 4.11 -28.03 -26.32
CA GLY A 207 3.39 -28.06 -25.05
C GLY A 207 4.25 -27.82 -23.81
N GLN A 208 5.50 -27.31 -23.96
CA GLN A 208 6.36 -26.91 -22.87
C GLN A 208 6.56 -25.39 -22.82
N LEU A 209 6.70 -24.88 -21.61
CA LEU A 209 7.02 -23.49 -21.31
C LEU A 209 8.26 -23.39 -20.42
N ASP A 210 9.09 -22.39 -20.62
CA ASP A 210 10.16 -21.98 -19.74
C ASP A 210 9.85 -20.62 -19.11
N ALA A 211 9.91 -20.53 -17.79
CA ALA A 211 9.76 -19.29 -17.05
C ALA A 211 11.13 -18.67 -16.77
N VAL A 212 11.36 -17.45 -17.26
CA VAL A 212 12.52 -16.64 -16.91
C VAL A 212 12.09 -15.53 -15.96
N VAL A 213 12.49 -15.63 -14.71
CA VAL A 213 12.26 -14.62 -13.68
C VAL A 213 13.39 -13.61 -13.71
N LYS A 214 13.09 -12.41 -14.17
CA LYS A 214 14.02 -11.28 -14.13
C LYS A 214 13.95 -10.61 -12.78
N ALA A 215 14.96 -10.84 -11.96
CA ALA A 215 15.09 -10.31 -10.62
C ALA A 215 15.91 -9.02 -10.60
N SER A 216 15.58 -8.13 -9.68
CA SER A 216 16.38 -6.97 -9.32
C SER A 216 16.31 -6.81 -7.81
N ASP A 217 17.44 -6.90 -7.14
CA ASP A 217 17.49 -6.79 -5.69
C ASP A 217 18.62 -5.86 -5.22
N GLN A 218 18.58 -5.52 -3.95
CA GLN A 218 19.54 -4.64 -3.30
C GLN A 218 19.84 -5.17 -1.89
N SER A 219 20.87 -4.61 -1.24
CA SER A 219 21.22 -5.01 0.13
C SER A 219 19.99 -5.10 1.02
N PRO A 220 19.77 -6.23 1.70
CA PRO A 220 18.67 -6.37 2.65
C PRO A 220 18.85 -5.53 3.92
N LEU A 221 20.07 -5.11 4.22
CA LEU A 221 20.39 -4.29 5.39
C LEU A 221 20.37 -2.80 5.00
N ARG A 222 19.64 -2.01 5.78
CA ARG A 222 19.51 -0.58 5.60
C ARG A 222 19.52 0.15 6.92
N TYR A 223 20.09 1.34 6.89
CA TYR A 223 20.11 2.27 8.00
C TYR A 223 19.45 3.58 7.58
N ALA A 224 18.84 4.25 8.54
CA ALA A 224 18.30 5.59 8.33
C ALA A 224 18.62 6.49 9.52
N LEU A 225 18.98 7.72 9.22
CA LEU A 225 19.13 8.80 10.20
C LEU A 225 18.12 9.90 9.86
N THR A 226 17.46 10.43 10.87
CA THR A 226 16.50 11.53 10.71
C THR A 226 16.79 12.65 11.68
N PHE A 227 16.52 13.88 11.23
CA PHE A 227 16.56 15.08 12.04
C PHE A 227 15.35 15.94 11.69
N ASP A 228 14.62 16.41 12.70
CA ASP A 228 13.47 17.29 12.50
C ASP A 228 13.23 18.23 13.70
N ASN A 229 12.29 19.15 13.55
CA ASN A 229 11.90 20.12 14.59
C ASN A 229 10.44 19.95 15.04
N THR A 230 9.95 18.73 15.13
CA THR A 230 8.56 18.43 15.55
C THR A 230 8.34 18.52 17.05
N GLY A 231 9.38 18.71 17.82
CA GLY A 231 9.31 18.86 19.26
C GLY A 231 8.75 20.21 19.74
N ASN A 232 8.69 20.37 21.05
CA ASN A 232 8.22 21.58 21.74
C ASN A 232 9.21 22.10 22.80
N GLU A 233 8.89 23.18 23.47
CA GLU A 233 9.77 23.79 24.48
C GLU A 233 10.00 22.89 25.69
N SER A 234 8.99 22.09 26.11
CA SER A 234 9.08 21.22 27.27
C SER A 234 9.92 19.97 27.03
N THR A 235 9.87 19.41 25.83
CA THR A 235 10.57 18.15 25.44
C THR A 235 11.77 18.38 24.51
N GLY A 236 12.13 19.66 24.24
CA GLY A 236 13.12 20.04 23.25
C GLY A 236 12.52 20.14 21.85
N THR A 237 12.97 21.13 21.08
CA THR A 237 12.42 21.44 19.74
C THR A 237 12.82 20.42 18.70
N TYR A 238 14.02 19.85 18.80
CA TYR A 238 14.59 18.97 17.79
C TYR A 238 14.46 17.50 18.17
N ARG A 239 14.33 16.65 17.14
CA ARG A 239 14.35 15.20 17.23
C ARG A 239 15.47 14.65 16.35
N VAL A 240 16.16 13.64 16.87
CA VAL A 240 17.12 12.82 16.12
C VAL A 240 16.62 11.37 16.20
N GLY A 241 16.54 10.73 15.06
CA GLY A 241 16.14 9.33 14.94
C GLY A 241 17.21 8.51 14.24
N ALA A 242 17.37 7.27 14.67
CA ALA A 242 18.14 6.23 14.00
C ALA A 242 17.28 5.00 13.83
N ALA A 243 17.38 4.38 12.66
CA ALA A 243 16.66 3.13 12.36
C ALA A 243 17.56 2.14 11.61
N VAL A 244 17.31 0.87 11.84
CA VAL A 244 17.92 -0.24 11.10
C VAL A 244 16.82 -1.19 10.64
N GLN A 245 16.94 -1.69 9.43
CA GLN A 245 16.05 -2.69 8.86
C GLN A 245 16.87 -3.78 8.18
N TYR A 246 16.49 -5.04 8.42
CA TYR A 246 16.98 -6.19 7.67
C TYR A 246 15.78 -6.88 7.02
N SER A 247 15.78 -6.98 5.70
CA SER A 247 14.61 -7.37 4.92
C SER A 247 14.67 -8.76 4.30
N ASN A 248 15.63 -9.60 4.72
CA ASN A 248 15.74 -10.98 4.24
C ASN A 248 16.12 -11.96 5.36
N LEU A 249 15.47 -11.83 6.53
CA LEU A 249 15.73 -12.74 7.64
C LEU A 249 15.34 -14.18 7.24
N PHE A 250 16.23 -15.14 7.51
CA PHE A 250 16.09 -16.56 7.14
C PHE A 250 16.03 -16.83 5.63
N ASP A 251 16.45 -15.88 4.78
CA ASP A 251 16.25 -15.94 3.32
C ASP A 251 14.78 -16.19 2.92
N ALA A 252 13.85 -15.69 3.73
CA ALA A 252 12.40 -15.94 3.63
C ALA A 252 11.57 -14.66 3.48
N ASP A 253 12.21 -13.53 3.09
CA ASP A 253 11.56 -12.23 2.95
C ASP A 253 10.98 -11.65 4.23
N HIS A 254 11.39 -12.20 5.38
CA HIS A 254 10.98 -11.65 6.65
C HIS A 254 11.75 -10.36 6.93
N ILE A 255 11.03 -9.34 7.37
CA ILE A 255 11.58 -8.02 7.64
C ILE A 255 11.58 -7.79 9.15
N VAL A 256 12.74 -7.43 9.68
CA VAL A 256 12.88 -6.92 11.05
C VAL A 256 13.36 -5.48 10.98
N SER A 257 12.78 -4.61 11.78
CA SER A 257 13.17 -3.21 11.87
C SER A 257 13.21 -2.74 13.33
N PHE A 258 14.19 -1.92 13.64
CA PHE A 258 14.30 -1.24 14.94
C PHE A 258 14.50 0.26 14.70
N GLN A 259 13.88 1.08 15.55
CA GLN A 259 14.01 2.54 15.52
C GLN A 259 14.13 3.09 16.93
N ALA A 260 14.97 4.12 17.08
CA ALA A 260 15.08 4.92 18.28
C ALA A 260 15.04 6.42 17.92
N ILE A 261 14.27 7.21 18.66
CA ILE A 261 14.19 8.67 18.50
C ILE A 261 14.35 9.34 19.88
N THR A 262 15.12 10.41 19.92
CA THR A 262 15.31 11.22 21.12
C THR A 262 15.37 12.71 20.79
N SER A 263 15.43 13.54 21.83
CA SER A 263 15.72 14.97 21.70
C SER A 263 17.18 15.25 22.07
N PRO A 264 17.98 15.88 21.18
CA PRO A 264 19.38 16.20 21.49
C PRO A 264 19.55 17.12 22.69
N SER A 265 18.57 18.02 22.91
CA SER A 265 18.62 19.00 24.00
C SER A 265 18.05 18.51 25.32
N LYS A 266 17.18 17.49 25.28
CA LYS A 266 16.47 16.91 26.45
C LYS A 266 16.31 15.41 26.27
N PRO A 267 17.41 14.64 26.25
CA PRO A 267 17.35 13.19 25.99
C PRO A 267 16.66 12.43 27.11
N ASP A 268 16.63 12.97 28.32
CA ASP A 268 15.91 12.45 29.50
C ASP A 268 14.38 12.61 29.42
N LYS A 269 13.90 13.42 28.47
CA LYS A 269 12.47 13.72 28.29
C LYS A 269 11.87 13.09 27.04
N VAL A 270 12.69 12.45 26.21
CA VAL A 270 12.23 11.86 24.95
C VAL A 270 12.94 10.57 24.67
N GLY A 271 12.22 9.48 24.83
CA GLY A 271 12.58 8.13 24.43
C GLY A 271 11.44 7.51 23.64
N ILE A 272 11.62 7.34 22.32
CA ILE A 272 10.67 6.67 21.44
C ILE A 272 11.39 5.50 20.79
N TYR A 273 10.88 4.29 21.01
CA TYR A 273 11.47 3.07 20.49
C TYR A 273 10.42 2.26 19.74
N GLY A 274 10.84 1.58 18.69
CA GLY A 274 9.99 0.72 17.91
C GLY A 274 10.71 -0.50 17.41
N LEU A 275 10.09 -1.66 17.55
CA LEU A 275 10.52 -2.93 16.96
C LEU A 275 9.37 -3.46 16.10
N GLY A 276 9.67 -3.84 14.87
CA GLY A 276 8.71 -4.40 13.93
C GLY A 276 9.21 -5.67 13.30
N TYR A 277 8.25 -6.56 13.03
CA TYR A 277 8.47 -7.78 12.26
C TYR A 277 7.35 -7.93 11.23
N GLN A 278 7.70 -8.36 10.02
CA GLN A 278 6.76 -8.66 8.95
C GLN A 278 7.21 -9.90 8.20
N ALA A 279 6.25 -10.74 7.83
CA ALA A 279 6.49 -11.95 7.04
C ALA A 279 5.40 -12.11 5.96
N PRO A 280 5.77 -12.37 4.69
CA PRO A 280 4.81 -12.71 3.66
C PRO A 280 4.29 -14.14 3.86
N ILE A 281 3.02 -14.35 3.50
CA ILE A 281 2.38 -15.66 3.43
C ILE A 281 1.96 -15.86 1.97
N TYR A 282 2.89 -16.32 1.16
CA TYR A 282 2.72 -16.41 -0.29
C TYR A 282 1.55 -17.31 -0.71
N SER A 283 1.29 -18.39 0.04
CA SER A 283 0.18 -19.32 -0.25
C SER A 283 -1.22 -18.70 -0.14
N SER A 284 -1.36 -17.61 0.61
CA SER A 284 -2.64 -16.90 0.78
C SER A 284 -2.62 -15.48 0.22
N ASN A 285 -1.56 -15.07 -0.47
CA ASN A 285 -1.35 -13.68 -0.90
C ASN A 285 -1.51 -12.68 0.26
N GLY A 286 -0.96 -13.03 1.42
CA GLY A 286 -1.11 -12.30 2.66
C GLY A 286 0.22 -11.83 3.23
N LEU A 287 0.14 -10.86 4.16
CA LEU A 287 1.26 -10.40 4.97
C LEU A 287 0.87 -10.45 6.44
N PHE A 288 1.69 -11.10 7.24
CA PHE A 288 1.61 -11.02 8.70
C PHE A 288 2.57 -9.97 9.21
N GLY A 289 2.15 -9.17 10.18
CA GLY A 289 2.97 -8.17 10.83
C GLY A 289 2.72 -8.10 12.33
N MET A 290 3.76 -7.82 13.08
CA MET A 290 3.67 -7.46 14.49
C MET A 290 4.62 -6.30 14.80
N PHE A 291 4.27 -5.50 15.80
CA PHE A 291 5.13 -4.43 16.27
C PHE A 291 4.97 -4.19 17.77
N ILE A 292 6.02 -3.68 18.37
CA ILE A 292 6.04 -3.14 19.73
C ILE A 292 6.61 -1.73 19.64
N GLY A 293 5.93 -0.79 20.29
CA GLY A 293 6.37 0.59 20.38
C GLY A 293 6.30 1.10 21.81
N TYR A 294 7.24 1.93 22.20
CA TYR A 294 7.25 2.67 23.44
C TYR A 294 7.48 4.15 23.17
N SER A 295 6.80 5.01 23.91
CA SER A 295 7.01 6.45 23.88
C SER A 295 6.80 7.03 25.28
N ASP A 296 7.64 7.95 25.67
CA ASP A 296 7.47 8.75 26.91
C ASP A 296 6.98 10.19 26.62
N VAL A 297 6.58 10.48 25.38
CA VAL A 297 6.03 11.77 24.96
C VAL A 297 4.63 11.64 24.39
N ASP A 298 3.82 12.67 24.49
CA ASP A 298 2.41 12.69 24.05
C ASP A 298 2.20 12.54 22.53
N SER A 299 3.21 12.71 21.73
CA SER A 299 3.14 12.52 20.28
C SER A 299 4.42 11.91 19.75
N GLY A 300 4.45 10.61 19.67
CA GLY A 300 5.51 9.84 19.06
C GLY A 300 5.05 9.14 17.78
N GLN A 301 5.97 8.89 16.86
CA GLN A 301 5.76 8.03 15.70
C GLN A 301 6.83 6.97 15.65
N VAL A 302 6.42 5.72 15.46
CA VAL A 302 7.32 4.58 15.28
C VAL A 302 7.17 4.04 13.87
N ASN A 303 8.29 3.92 13.16
CA ASN A 303 8.35 3.27 11.86
C ASN A 303 8.92 1.87 12.02
N THR A 304 8.19 0.86 11.58
CA THR A 304 8.63 -0.53 11.63
C THR A 304 8.52 -1.15 10.24
N GLY A 305 9.06 -2.33 10.05
CA GLY A 305 8.91 -3.06 8.80
C GLY A 305 7.46 -3.23 8.34
N GLY A 306 6.52 -3.22 9.29
CA GLY A 306 5.07 -3.31 9.02
C GLY A 306 4.34 -1.96 8.86
N GLY A 307 5.03 -0.81 8.91
CA GLY A 307 4.41 0.50 8.73
C GLY A 307 4.79 1.57 9.76
N LYS A 308 4.13 2.73 9.66
CA LYS A 308 4.24 3.83 10.62
C LYS A 308 3.11 3.73 11.65
N TYR A 309 3.46 3.85 12.91
CA TYR A 309 2.51 3.85 14.02
C TYR A 309 2.64 5.16 14.80
N ALA A 310 1.52 5.86 14.99
CA ALA A 310 1.48 7.00 15.88
C ALA A 310 1.18 6.51 17.30
N ILE A 311 2.01 6.93 18.25
CA ILE A 311 1.76 6.77 19.68
C ILE A 311 1.25 8.11 20.18
N SER A 312 -0.04 8.16 20.48
CA SER A 312 -0.67 9.39 21.00
C SER A 312 -0.76 9.31 22.52
N GLY A 313 0.26 9.75 23.18
CA GLY A 313 0.44 9.68 24.62
C GLY A 313 1.69 8.90 25.01
N ALA A 314 2.16 9.09 26.24
CA ALA A 314 3.20 8.25 26.81
C ALA A 314 2.65 6.83 27.01
N GLY A 315 3.45 5.81 26.70
CA GLY A 315 3.02 4.44 26.93
C GLY A 315 3.61 3.40 25.99
N THR A 316 3.06 2.20 26.07
CA THR A 316 3.47 1.04 25.26
C THR A 316 2.35 0.60 24.37
N VAL A 317 2.70 0.25 23.13
CA VAL A 317 1.78 -0.30 22.14
C VAL A 317 2.33 -1.63 21.64
N PHE A 318 1.51 -2.67 21.64
CA PHE A 318 1.74 -3.90 20.91
C PHE A 318 0.65 -4.06 19.86
N GLY A 319 0.99 -4.47 18.65
CA GLY A 319 0.01 -4.66 17.58
C GLY A 319 0.29 -5.84 16.68
N LEU A 320 -0.79 -6.49 16.27
CA LEU A 320 -0.80 -7.55 15.27
C LEU A 320 -1.57 -7.09 14.03
N ARG A 321 -1.07 -7.49 12.89
CA ARG A 321 -1.70 -7.20 11.58
C ARG A 321 -1.70 -8.43 10.70
N TYR A 322 -2.81 -8.63 10.01
CA TYR A 322 -2.88 -9.53 8.86
C TYR A 322 -3.43 -8.75 7.67
N VAL A 323 -2.71 -8.74 6.60
CA VAL A 323 -3.09 -8.08 5.35
C VAL A 323 -3.41 -9.14 4.33
N GLN A 324 -4.61 -9.08 3.78
CA GLN A 324 -5.05 -9.90 2.66
C GLN A 324 -5.05 -9.04 1.39
N LEU A 325 -4.19 -9.36 0.44
CA LEU A 325 -4.29 -8.79 -0.91
C LEU A 325 -5.54 -9.38 -1.57
N LEU A 326 -6.35 -8.52 -2.16
CA LEU A 326 -7.53 -8.91 -2.91
C LEU A 326 -7.24 -8.90 -4.42
N PRO A 327 -7.95 -9.70 -5.23
CA PRO A 327 -7.80 -9.67 -6.68
C PRO A 327 -7.93 -8.27 -7.25
N LYS A 328 -7.08 -7.94 -8.20
CA LYS A 328 -7.11 -6.63 -8.88
C LYS A 328 -8.43 -6.46 -9.64
N ARG A 329 -9.02 -5.26 -9.61
CA ARG A 329 -10.23 -4.91 -10.37
C ARG A 329 -9.95 -3.71 -11.29
N GLY A 330 -9.72 -3.95 -12.55
CA GLY A 330 -9.25 -2.93 -13.48
C GLY A 330 -7.90 -2.37 -13.00
N ASP A 331 -7.79 -1.05 -12.84
CA ASP A 331 -6.58 -0.38 -12.35
C ASP A 331 -6.48 -0.31 -10.82
N TRP A 332 -7.51 -0.80 -10.10
CA TRP A 332 -7.55 -0.78 -8.64
C TRP A 332 -6.87 -1.99 -8.02
N GLU A 333 -5.91 -1.73 -7.17
CA GLU A 333 -5.30 -2.71 -6.25
C GLU A 333 -5.94 -2.57 -4.87
N HIS A 334 -6.48 -3.66 -4.34
CA HIS A 334 -7.23 -3.67 -3.08
C HIS A 334 -6.57 -4.57 -2.04
N LYS A 335 -6.75 -4.20 -0.77
CA LYS A 335 -6.39 -5.05 0.36
C LYS A 335 -7.29 -4.82 1.56
N LEU A 336 -7.45 -5.87 2.36
CA LEU A 336 -8.06 -5.81 3.68
C LEU A 336 -6.97 -5.97 4.74
N VAL A 337 -7.04 -5.16 5.77
CA VAL A 337 -6.13 -5.22 6.91
C VAL A 337 -6.95 -5.53 8.16
N PHE A 338 -6.66 -6.64 8.79
CA PHE A 338 -7.18 -7.02 10.09
C PHE A 338 -6.16 -6.63 11.15
N GLY A 339 -6.60 -5.99 12.22
CA GLY A 339 -5.73 -5.49 13.26
C GLY A 339 -6.23 -5.81 14.65
N PHE A 340 -5.29 -6.07 15.54
CA PHE A 340 -5.47 -6.08 16.98
C PHE A 340 -4.36 -5.25 17.61
N ASP A 341 -4.71 -4.37 18.54
CA ASP A 341 -3.74 -3.63 19.33
C ASP A 341 -4.01 -3.83 20.81
N TRP A 342 -2.95 -3.81 21.60
CA TRP A 342 -2.93 -3.54 23.01
C TRP A 342 -2.15 -2.24 23.21
N ARG A 343 -2.78 -1.23 23.82
CA ARG A 343 -2.19 0.08 24.04
C ARG A 343 -2.38 0.49 25.48
N ALA A 344 -1.29 0.56 26.22
CA ALA A 344 -1.28 1.05 27.59
C ALA A 344 -0.75 2.49 27.61
N TYR A 345 -1.61 3.43 27.90
CA TYR A 345 -1.29 4.85 28.03
C TYR A 345 -0.99 5.17 29.49
N THR A 346 0.17 5.77 29.73
CA THR A 346 0.63 6.16 31.05
C THR A 346 0.66 7.68 31.14
N ASN A 347 -0.01 8.23 32.12
CA ASN A 347 -0.03 9.66 32.37
C ASN A 347 0.81 9.98 33.63
N ASN A 348 1.81 10.85 33.45
CA ASN A 348 2.73 11.25 34.51
C ASN A 348 2.43 12.66 35.07
N VAL A 349 1.26 13.22 34.74
CA VAL A 349 0.83 14.53 35.21
C VAL A 349 0.23 14.36 36.59
N THR A 350 0.94 14.82 37.62
CA THR A 350 0.50 14.76 39.02
C THR A 350 0.26 16.16 39.57
N VAL A 351 -0.49 16.24 40.68
CA VAL A 351 -0.63 17.47 41.46
C VAL A 351 0.72 17.79 42.10
N VAL A 352 1.11 19.06 42.14
CA VAL A 352 2.36 19.50 42.80
C VAL A 352 2.36 19.08 44.26
N ASN A 353 3.40 18.35 44.68
CA ASN A 353 3.57 17.77 46.00
C ASN A 353 2.55 16.66 46.39
N ASP A 354 1.92 16.05 45.39
CA ASP A 354 1.00 14.93 45.59
C ASP A 354 1.30 13.85 44.52
N THR A 355 0.93 12.60 44.83
CA THR A 355 1.03 11.47 43.89
C THR A 355 -0.24 11.28 43.07
N THR A 356 -1.27 12.09 43.31
CA THR A 356 -2.55 12.02 42.60
C THR A 356 -2.37 12.38 41.15
N LYS A 357 -2.66 11.44 40.25
CA LYS A 357 -2.63 11.67 38.81
C LYS A 357 -3.78 12.58 38.38
N LEU A 358 -3.46 13.61 37.59
CA LEU A 358 -4.46 14.53 37.01
C LEU A 358 -5.18 13.92 35.80
N VAL A 359 -4.61 12.88 35.18
CA VAL A 359 -5.23 12.10 34.14
C VAL A 359 -4.97 10.63 34.46
N PRO A 360 -5.98 9.75 34.50
CA PRO A 360 -5.78 8.34 34.78
C PRO A 360 -5.01 7.64 33.66
N ASP A 361 -4.32 6.56 34.00
CA ASP A 361 -3.82 5.63 33.00
C ASP A 361 -4.99 4.96 32.28
N ALA A 362 -4.79 4.51 31.08
CA ALA A 362 -5.82 3.84 30.31
C ALA A 362 -5.23 2.77 29.39
N THR A 363 -5.87 1.62 29.35
CA THR A 363 -5.50 0.54 28.43
C THR A 363 -6.66 0.26 27.47
N VAL A 364 -6.35 0.13 26.20
CA VAL A 364 -7.35 -0.18 25.16
C VAL A 364 -6.90 -1.37 24.32
N HIS A 365 -7.89 -2.16 23.86
CA HIS A 365 -7.68 -3.36 23.06
C HIS A 365 -8.52 -3.31 21.77
N PRO A 366 -8.27 -2.36 20.86
CA PRO A 366 -9.06 -2.24 19.65
C PRO A 366 -8.78 -3.37 18.65
N VAL A 367 -9.86 -4.00 18.17
CA VAL A 367 -9.87 -4.80 16.96
C VAL A 367 -10.31 -3.94 15.78
N SER A 368 -9.77 -4.20 14.61
CA SER A 368 -10.04 -3.35 13.45
C SER A 368 -10.06 -4.12 12.14
N ILE A 369 -10.85 -3.61 11.20
CA ILE A 369 -10.84 -3.99 9.80
C ILE A 369 -10.72 -2.74 8.94
N VAL A 370 -9.80 -2.76 7.98
CA VAL A 370 -9.55 -1.62 7.08
C VAL A 370 -9.49 -2.10 5.66
N TRP A 371 -10.34 -1.55 4.81
CA TRP A 371 -10.19 -1.61 3.38
C TRP A 371 -9.22 -0.52 2.91
N GLN A 372 -8.29 -0.87 2.03
CA GLN A 372 -7.40 0.06 1.34
C GLN A 372 -7.45 -0.22 -0.15
N GLY A 373 -7.47 0.84 -0.95
CA GLY A 373 -7.45 0.76 -2.40
C GLY A 373 -6.51 1.79 -2.99
N THR A 374 -5.84 1.42 -4.08
CA THR A 374 -4.95 2.31 -4.82
C THR A 374 -5.17 2.12 -6.31
N GLU A 375 -5.39 3.22 -7.02
CA GLU A 375 -5.41 3.27 -8.47
C GLU A 375 -4.18 4.03 -8.95
N LYS A 376 -3.43 3.44 -9.88
CA LYS A 376 -2.23 4.07 -10.47
C LYS A 376 -2.41 4.20 -11.97
N LYS A 377 -2.36 5.43 -12.45
CA LYS A 377 -2.33 5.78 -13.87
C LYS A 377 -0.97 6.36 -14.24
N ALA A 378 -0.76 6.63 -15.51
CA ALA A 378 0.52 7.14 -16.01
C ALA A 378 0.89 8.49 -15.38
N ASP A 379 -0.08 9.36 -15.14
CA ASP A 379 0.09 10.74 -14.67
C ASP A 379 -0.57 11.01 -13.31
N SER A 380 -1.22 10.03 -12.71
CA SER A 380 -1.96 10.22 -11.47
C SER A 380 -1.98 8.98 -10.58
N GLU A 381 -2.14 9.20 -9.29
CA GLU A 381 -2.35 8.15 -8.30
C GLU A 381 -3.43 8.58 -7.31
N LEU A 382 -4.38 7.69 -7.07
CA LEU A 382 -5.41 7.84 -6.05
C LEU A 382 -5.29 6.67 -5.08
N SER A 383 -5.18 6.97 -3.79
CA SER A 383 -5.26 5.98 -2.71
C SER A 383 -6.35 6.36 -1.74
N ALA A 384 -7.14 5.40 -1.29
CA ALA A 384 -8.20 5.62 -0.32
C ALA A 384 -8.22 4.51 0.72
N TYR A 385 -8.73 4.82 1.92
CA TYR A 385 -8.98 3.82 2.94
C TYR A 385 -10.27 4.13 3.72
N LEU A 386 -10.91 3.06 4.19
CA LEU A 386 -12.02 3.10 5.13
C LEU A 386 -11.82 2.00 6.17
N GLY A 387 -11.81 2.37 7.43
CA GLY A 387 -11.59 1.45 8.53
C GLY A 387 -12.61 1.59 9.64
N PHE A 388 -12.98 0.46 10.20
CA PHE A 388 -13.78 0.34 11.40
C PHE A 388 -12.92 -0.23 12.53
N SER A 389 -13.10 0.29 13.74
CA SER A 389 -12.44 -0.20 14.94
C SER A 389 -13.42 -0.25 16.10
N GLN A 390 -13.36 -1.34 16.86
CA GLN A 390 -14.10 -1.57 18.10
C GLN A 390 -13.12 -1.84 19.21
N ASN A 391 -13.18 -1.08 20.31
CA ASN A 391 -12.43 -1.42 21.49
C ASN A 391 -13.12 -2.53 22.29
N ILE A 392 -12.32 -3.45 22.82
CA ILE A 392 -12.76 -4.53 23.70
C ILE A 392 -12.43 -4.10 25.14
N PRO A 393 -13.44 -3.84 26.00
CA PRO A 393 -13.20 -3.46 27.39
C PRO A 393 -12.53 -4.58 28.21
N GLY A 394 -11.79 -4.18 29.22
CA GLY A 394 -11.24 -5.11 30.22
C GLY A 394 -9.73 -4.96 30.44
N GLY A 395 -9.21 -5.79 31.32
CA GLY A 395 -7.83 -5.68 31.77
C GLY A 395 -7.62 -4.55 32.80
N THR A 396 -6.36 -4.26 33.11
CA THR A 396 -5.98 -3.16 33.97
C THR A 396 -6.21 -1.84 33.25
N ASP A 397 -6.85 -0.87 33.92
CA ASP A 397 -7.13 0.48 33.37
C ASP A 397 -7.93 0.49 32.07
N GLY A 398 -8.74 -0.56 31.79
CA GLY A 398 -9.45 -0.74 30.52
C GLY A 398 -10.97 -0.84 30.63
N THR A 399 -11.56 -0.37 31.71
CA THR A 399 -13.02 -0.37 31.96
C THR A 399 -13.64 1.02 31.84
N ASP A 400 -14.97 1.09 31.85
CA ASP A 400 -15.69 2.37 31.88
C ASP A 400 -15.32 3.19 33.13
N ASP A 401 -15.17 2.51 34.28
CA ASP A 401 -14.85 3.16 35.56
C ASP A 401 -13.42 3.75 35.51
N ASP A 402 -12.47 3.05 34.91
CA ASP A 402 -11.11 3.56 34.73
C ASP A 402 -11.09 4.81 33.83
N PHE A 403 -11.83 4.79 32.72
CA PHE A 403 -11.90 5.93 31.80
C PHE A 403 -12.59 7.16 32.39
N GLN A 404 -13.46 6.94 33.37
CA GLN A 404 -14.23 7.98 34.08
C GLN A 404 -13.66 8.31 35.46
N ALA A 405 -12.56 7.69 35.88
CA ALA A 405 -11.90 7.95 37.16
C ALA A 405 -11.51 9.43 37.31
N LEU A 406 -11.12 9.83 38.50
CA LEU A 406 -10.73 11.23 38.79
C LEU A 406 -9.67 11.73 37.79
N GLY A 407 -9.99 12.84 37.12
CA GLY A 407 -9.17 13.37 36.02
C GLY A 407 -9.40 12.70 34.66
N GLY A 408 -10.22 11.65 34.61
CA GLY A 408 -10.68 11.02 33.37
C GLY A 408 -11.81 11.82 32.70
N ARG A 409 -12.48 11.21 31.77
CA ARG A 409 -13.58 11.85 31.02
C ARG A 409 -14.93 11.25 31.42
N PRO A 410 -15.78 11.96 32.18
CA PRO A 410 -17.11 11.48 32.54
C PRO A 410 -17.91 11.11 31.27
N GLY A 411 -18.49 9.91 31.25
CA GLY A 411 -19.27 9.40 30.13
C GLY A 411 -18.47 8.73 29.02
N ALA A 412 -17.14 8.71 29.08
CA ALA A 412 -16.34 7.90 28.16
C ALA A 412 -16.65 6.41 28.38
N LYS A 413 -16.73 5.65 27.29
CA LYS A 413 -17.05 4.23 27.28
C LYS A 413 -15.87 3.41 26.80
N ALA A 414 -15.57 2.32 27.50
CA ALA A 414 -14.50 1.43 27.08
C ALA A 414 -14.86 0.58 25.85
N ASN A 415 -16.14 0.40 25.55
CA ASN A 415 -16.59 -0.31 24.34
C ASN A 415 -16.81 0.60 23.13
N TYR A 416 -16.06 1.70 23.02
CA TYR A 416 -16.23 2.67 21.93
C TYR A 416 -15.97 2.07 20.55
N GLN A 417 -16.63 2.67 19.56
CA GLN A 417 -16.47 2.39 18.12
C GLN A 417 -16.03 3.64 17.40
N LEU A 418 -15.18 3.46 16.40
CA LEU A 418 -14.80 4.55 15.54
C LEU A 418 -14.56 4.12 14.09
N TRP A 419 -14.88 5.05 13.20
CA TRP A 419 -14.58 4.98 11.78
C TRP A 419 -13.43 5.92 11.47
N ARG A 420 -12.50 5.45 10.66
CA ARG A 420 -11.43 6.26 10.13
C ARG A 420 -11.39 6.14 8.62
N TYR A 421 -11.20 7.25 7.95
CA TYR A 421 -11.23 7.32 6.51
C TYR A 421 -10.21 8.32 5.99
N GLY A 422 -9.82 8.14 4.73
CA GLY A 422 -8.97 9.11 4.07
C GLY A 422 -8.72 8.77 2.63
N PHE A 423 -8.22 9.78 1.92
CA PHE A 423 -7.70 9.60 0.57
C PHE A 423 -6.48 10.48 0.35
N ASN A 424 -5.66 10.08 -0.61
CA ASN A 424 -4.58 10.87 -1.19
C ASN A 424 -4.73 10.83 -2.70
N PHE A 425 -4.66 11.99 -3.31
CA PHE A 425 -4.65 12.11 -4.76
C PHE A 425 -3.46 12.97 -5.18
N GLN A 426 -2.77 12.53 -6.21
CA GLN A 426 -1.70 13.29 -6.86
C GLN A 426 -1.84 13.19 -8.36
N LYS A 427 -1.48 14.28 -9.05
CA LYS A 427 -1.46 14.38 -10.49
C LYS A 427 -0.27 15.17 -10.97
N ALA A 428 0.47 14.61 -11.94
CA ALA A 428 1.50 15.31 -12.69
C ALA A 428 0.90 15.87 -13.99
N PHE A 429 1.31 17.06 -14.38
CA PHE A 429 0.90 17.71 -15.62
C PHE A 429 2.03 17.68 -16.64
N ALA A 430 1.72 17.77 -17.92
CA ALA A 430 2.69 17.68 -19.02
C ALA A 430 3.83 18.72 -18.96
N ASN A 431 3.64 19.83 -18.23
CA ASN A 431 4.63 20.88 -18.00
C ASN A 431 5.40 20.72 -16.67
N ASP A 432 5.41 19.51 -16.11
CA ASP A 432 6.09 19.11 -14.87
C ASP A 432 5.57 19.79 -13.58
N TRP A 433 4.48 20.53 -13.64
CA TRP A 433 3.76 20.92 -12.44
C TRP A 433 3.07 19.71 -11.85
N ALA A 434 2.89 19.70 -10.53
CA ALA A 434 2.13 18.64 -9.87
C ALA A 434 1.15 19.21 -8.85
N PHE A 435 0.02 18.54 -8.74
CA PHE A 435 -0.99 18.79 -7.71
C PHE A 435 -1.08 17.60 -6.79
N ARG A 436 -1.28 17.88 -5.50
CA ARG A 436 -1.52 16.87 -4.49
C ARG A 436 -2.56 17.35 -3.50
N THR A 437 -3.42 16.45 -3.10
CA THR A 437 -4.36 16.68 -2.00
C THR A 437 -4.51 15.43 -1.16
N ASN A 438 -4.77 15.62 0.11
CA ASN A 438 -5.10 14.55 1.04
C ASN A 438 -6.24 14.98 1.96
N LEU A 439 -6.99 14.00 2.41
CA LEU A 439 -7.99 14.13 3.47
C LEU A 439 -7.86 12.93 4.41
N ASN A 440 -7.95 13.18 5.70
CA ASN A 440 -8.03 12.14 6.73
C ASN A 440 -9.05 12.54 7.77
N GLY A 441 -9.81 11.58 8.28
CA GLY A 441 -10.82 11.86 9.29
C GLY A 441 -11.09 10.68 10.21
N GLN A 442 -11.68 11.02 11.35
CA GLN A 442 -12.22 10.11 12.34
C GLN A 442 -13.65 10.48 12.65
N TYR A 443 -14.52 9.50 12.72
CA TYR A 443 -15.90 9.66 13.11
C TYR A 443 -16.27 8.67 14.22
N THR A 444 -16.91 9.19 15.25
CA THR A 444 -17.57 8.43 16.30
C THR A 444 -18.76 9.23 16.83
N ASN A 445 -19.72 8.56 17.44
CA ASN A 445 -20.80 9.19 18.20
C ASN A 445 -20.60 9.03 19.73
N GLN A 446 -19.44 8.56 20.16
CA GLN A 446 -19.11 8.27 21.53
C GLN A 446 -18.01 9.17 22.05
N MET A 447 -18.01 9.42 23.35
CA MET A 447 -16.94 10.13 24.04
C MET A 447 -15.71 9.23 24.16
N LEU A 448 -14.56 9.72 23.74
CA LEU A 448 -13.30 9.00 23.77
C LEU A 448 -12.38 9.52 24.88
N ILE A 449 -11.50 8.66 25.37
CA ILE A 449 -10.34 9.10 26.16
C ILE A 449 -9.41 9.96 25.29
N VAL A 450 -8.63 10.85 25.89
CA VAL A 450 -7.79 11.83 25.21
C VAL A 450 -6.84 11.17 24.19
N ALA A 451 -6.26 10.02 24.56
CA ALA A 451 -5.34 9.27 23.72
C ALA A 451 -5.97 8.75 22.40
N GLU A 452 -7.28 8.50 22.36
CA GLU A 452 -8.01 8.02 21.17
C GLU A 452 -8.69 9.14 20.37
N MET A 453 -8.62 10.40 20.84
CA MET A 453 -9.16 11.55 20.11
C MET A 453 -8.40 11.83 18.83
N PHE A 454 -9.10 12.39 17.85
CA PHE A 454 -8.52 12.84 16.58
C PHE A 454 -7.78 14.16 16.78
N GLY A 455 -6.49 14.20 16.43
CA GLY A 455 -5.64 15.38 16.57
C GLY A 455 -5.41 16.13 15.27
N VAL A 456 -5.39 17.45 15.35
CA VAL A 456 -5.05 18.37 14.27
C VAL A 456 -3.96 19.34 14.73
N GLY A 457 -3.14 19.80 13.79
CA GLY A 457 -1.92 20.59 14.03
C GLY A 457 -0.65 19.74 13.86
N GLY A 458 0.42 20.41 13.49
CA GLY A 458 1.76 19.83 13.32
C GLY A 458 2.23 19.71 11.89
N ALA A 459 3.48 19.38 11.80
CA ALA A 459 4.23 19.27 10.55
C ALA A 459 3.58 18.30 9.55
N ASP A 460 2.86 17.26 9.97
CA ASP A 460 2.20 16.24 9.16
C ASP A 460 0.66 16.37 9.14
N SER A 461 0.14 17.51 9.57
CA SER A 461 -1.28 17.79 9.69
C SER A 461 -1.58 19.20 9.17
N VAL A 462 -1.90 20.13 10.04
CA VAL A 462 -2.06 21.54 9.71
C VAL A 462 -0.76 22.25 10.12
N ARG A 463 0.07 22.57 9.15
CA ARG A 463 1.37 23.24 9.39
C ARG A 463 1.16 24.63 10.01
N GLY A 464 2.12 25.10 10.79
CA GLY A 464 2.01 26.35 11.55
C GLY A 464 1.60 26.17 13.01
N PHE A 465 1.05 25.00 13.35
CA PHE A 465 0.65 24.60 14.72
C PHE A 465 1.64 23.59 15.31
N LEU A 466 1.58 23.38 16.62
CA LEU A 466 2.28 22.28 17.30
C LEU A 466 1.67 20.92 16.93
N GLU A 467 2.42 19.84 17.16
CA GLU A 467 1.90 18.49 16.93
C GLU A 467 0.71 18.22 17.85
N ARG A 468 -0.44 17.84 17.23
CA ARG A 468 -1.72 17.58 17.92
C ARG A 468 -2.19 18.74 18.83
N GLU A 469 -1.89 19.98 18.48
CA GLU A 469 -2.25 21.15 19.31
C GLU A 469 -3.71 21.17 19.72
N HIS A 470 -4.60 20.63 18.87
CA HIS A 470 -6.01 20.43 19.19
C HIS A 470 -6.43 19.00 18.90
N SER A 471 -7.22 18.40 19.79
CA SER A 471 -7.77 17.06 19.60
C SER A 471 -9.17 16.93 20.18
N ASN A 472 -10.03 16.17 19.53
CA ASN A 472 -11.39 15.85 19.96
C ASN A 472 -11.88 14.50 19.40
N ASP A 473 -13.11 14.10 19.76
CA ASP A 473 -13.64 12.76 19.44
C ASP A 473 -13.74 12.48 17.95
N THR A 474 -14.19 13.47 17.21
CA THR A 474 -14.37 13.37 15.75
C THR A 474 -13.75 14.57 15.05
N GLY A 475 -13.35 14.40 13.81
CA GLY A 475 -12.74 15.47 13.05
C GLY A 475 -12.22 15.01 11.70
N HIS A 476 -11.73 15.99 10.95
CA HIS A 476 -11.03 15.74 9.69
C HIS A 476 -9.98 16.82 9.45
N ARG A 477 -9.02 16.50 8.63
CA ARG A 477 -7.95 17.40 8.19
C ARG A 477 -7.57 17.09 6.75
N GLY A 478 -7.15 18.10 6.03
CA GLY A 478 -6.70 17.96 4.66
C GLY A 478 -5.67 19.00 4.28
N SER A 479 -4.98 18.73 3.18
CA SER A 479 -3.98 19.60 2.59
C SER A 479 -4.16 19.64 1.08
N PHE A 480 -3.96 20.83 0.50
CA PHE A 480 -3.87 21.08 -0.93
C PHE A 480 -2.49 21.63 -1.23
N GLU A 481 -1.77 21.00 -2.14
CA GLU A 481 -0.39 21.36 -2.47
C GLU A 481 -0.22 21.45 -4.00
N VAL A 482 0.47 22.51 -4.44
CA VAL A 482 0.86 22.69 -5.85
C VAL A 482 2.37 22.78 -5.89
N TYR A 483 2.99 21.91 -6.68
CA TYR A 483 4.43 21.80 -6.84
C TYR A 483 4.91 22.41 -8.14
N SER A 484 6.01 23.14 -8.09
CA SER A 484 6.71 23.64 -9.27
C SER A 484 7.30 22.48 -10.09
N PRO A 485 7.68 22.74 -11.35
CA PRO A 485 8.63 21.89 -12.07
C PRO A 485 9.90 21.64 -11.28
N GLU A 486 10.65 20.59 -11.65
CA GLU A 486 11.92 20.26 -11.06
C GLU A 486 12.96 21.36 -11.38
N LEU A 487 13.63 21.90 -10.34
CA LEU A 487 14.54 23.04 -10.42
C LEU A 487 16.00 22.68 -10.13
N GLY A 488 16.25 21.57 -9.44
CA GLY A 488 17.56 21.22 -8.88
C GLY A 488 18.58 20.79 -9.93
N ARG A 489 18.16 20.14 -11.00
CA ARG A 489 19.04 19.68 -12.09
C ARG A 489 19.83 20.83 -12.74
N ASN A 490 19.26 22.04 -12.72
CA ASN A 490 19.93 23.24 -13.22
C ASN A 490 21.00 23.79 -12.26
N LEU A 491 21.02 23.32 -11.01
CA LEU A 491 21.95 23.76 -9.97
C LEU A 491 23.07 22.74 -9.74
N LEU A 492 22.71 21.44 -9.68
CA LEU A 492 23.61 20.30 -9.45
C LEU A 492 22.98 19.02 -10.04
N ASP A 493 23.75 18.24 -10.77
CA ASP A 493 23.26 17.02 -11.48
C ASP A 493 22.54 16.01 -10.59
N GLN A 494 22.90 15.94 -9.31
CA GLN A 494 22.31 15.01 -8.35
C GLN A 494 21.25 15.64 -7.43
N LEU A 495 21.02 16.95 -7.56
CA LEU A 495 20.05 17.66 -6.75
C LEU A 495 18.68 17.62 -7.42
N LYS A 496 17.69 17.13 -6.69
CA LYS A 496 16.28 17.25 -7.04
C LYS A 496 15.66 18.29 -6.12
N LEU A 497 14.98 19.28 -6.66
CA LEU A 497 14.42 20.39 -5.90
C LEU A 497 13.10 20.86 -6.49
N ARG A 498 12.07 20.92 -5.67
CA ARG A 498 10.77 21.51 -6.03
C ARG A 498 10.32 22.49 -4.95
N VAL A 499 9.71 23.56 -5.36
CA VAL A 499 9.03 24.51 -4.48
C VAL A 499 7.53 24.20 -4.53
N LEU A 500 6.83 24.40 -3.44
CA LEU A 500 5.39 24.22 -3.38
C LEU A 500 4.70 25.35 -2.62
N GLY A 501 3.45 25.62 -3.02
CA GLY A 501 2.49 26.37 -2.22
C GLY A 501 1.48 25.40 -1.62
N PHE A 502 0.98 25.68 -0.41
CA PHE A 502 0.00 24.83 0.24
C PHE A 502 -1.05 25.61 1.04
N TYR A 503 -2.18 24.94 1.22
CA TYR A 503 -3.23 25.29 2.15
C TYR A 503 -3.61 24.06 2.96
N ASP A 504 -3.57 24.17 4.30
CA ASP A 504 -3.92 23.11 5.23
C ASP A 504 -5.14 23.52 6.05
N TYR A 505 -6.05 22.57 6.29
CA TYR A 505 -7.26 22.75 7.07
C TYR A 505 -7.46 21.57 8.02
N GLY A 506 -7.95 21.85 9.24
CA GLY A 506 -8.32 20.88 10.25
C GLY A 506 -9.57 21.31 11.00
N TYR A 507 -10.41 20.35 11.32
CA TYR A 507 -11.61 20.51 12.11
C TYR A 507 -11.73 19.39 13.12
N VAL A 508 -12.07 19.73 14.36
CA VAL A 508 -12.35 18.76 15.43
C VAL A 508 -13.63 19.13 16.16
N ARG A 509 -14.36 18.12 16.60
CA ARG A 509 -15.62 18.25 17.32
C ARG A 509 -15.66 17.34 18.53
N ARG A 510 -16.13 17.86 19.65
CA ARG A 510 -16.32 17.18 20.92
C ARG A 510 -17.74 16.62 21.03
N ILE A 511 -17.87 15.39 21.50
CA ILE A 511 -19.16 14.76 21.78
C ILE A 511 -19.55 15.10 23.24
N ASN A 512 -20.77 15.58 23.44
CA ASN A 512 -21.29 16.00 24.75
C ASN A 512 -20.33 16.93 25.53
N PRO A 513 -19.98 18.11 24.97
CA PRO A 513 -19.14 19.07 25.67
C PRO A 513 -19.85 19.59 26.91
N THR A 514 -19.08 19.86 27.97
CA THR A 514 -19.59 20.65 29.11
C THR A 514 -19.80 22.11 28.68
N PRO A 515 -20.56 22.92 29.44
CA PRO A 515 -20.78 24.34 29.09
C PRO A 515 -19.51 25.17 28.96
N GLU A 516 -18.41 24.75 29.60
CA GLU A 516 -17.11 25.42 29.60
C GLU A 516 -16.19 24.94 28.45
N GLU A 517 -16.53 23.83 27.82
CA GLU A 517 -15.75 23.24 26.74
C GLU A 517 -16.17 23.72 25.36
N THR A 518 -15.21 23.96 24.50
CA THR A 518 -15.48 24.27 23.09
C THR A 518 -16.01 23.05 22.37
N SER A 519 -17.23 23.14 21.83
CA SER A 519 -17.90 22.04 21.12
C SER A 519 -17.23 21.66 19.80
N SER A 520 -16.62 22.63 19.11
CA SER A 520 -15.90 22.41 17.85
C SER A 520 -14.88 23.51 17.60
N LEU A 521 -13.83 23.16 16.88
CA LEU A 521 -12.77 24.09 16.53
C LEU A 521 -12.31 23.80 15.11
N SER A 522 -12.08 24.85 14.31
CA SER A 522 -11.36 24.79 13.05
C SER A 522 -10.03 25.50 13.15
N ILE A 523 -9.06 25.00 12.41
CA ILE A 523 -7.74 25.62 12.24
C ILE A 523 -7.33 25.55 10.78
N ALA A 524 -6.64 26.58 10.30
CA ALA A 524 -6.14 26.62 8.93
C ALA A 524 -4.81 27.35 8.84
N SER A 525 -4.01 26.96 7.86
CA SER A 525 -2.76 27.62 7.52
C SER A 525 -2.52 27.66 6.03
N LEU A 526 -1.74 28.65 5.61
CA LEU A 526 -1.27 28.86 4.26
C LEU A 526 0.25 29.00 4.27
N GLY A 527 0.93 28.49 3.27
CA GLY A 527 2.37 28.58 3.25
C GLY A 527 3.02 28.15 1.96
N PHE A 528 4.33 28.10 2.02
CA PHE A 528 5.18 27.58 0.96
C PHE A 528 6.21 26.61 1.54
N GLY A 529 6.72 25.74 0.70
CA GLY A 529 7.70 24.75 1.12
C GLY A 529 8.69 24.40 0.04
N ILE A 530 9.73 23.72 0.46
CA ILE A 530 10.78 23.16 -0.39
C ILE A 530 10.84 21.66 -0.14
N ARG A 531 10.91 20.89 -1.21
CA ARG A 531 11.21 19.46 -1.19
C ARG A 531 12.46 19.23 -1.99
N GLY A 532 13.39 18.47 -1.44
CA GLY A 532 14.62 18.18 -2.14
C GLY A 532 15.20 16.82 -1.80
N GLY A 533 16.08 16.36 -2.68
CA GLY A 533 16.91 15.18 -2.51
C GLY A 533 18.27 15.40 -3.11
N LEU A 534 19.32 14.88 -2.46
CA LEU A 534 20.67 14.86 -2.98
C LEU A 534 21.10 13.39 -3.16
N GLY A 535 21.37 13.01 -4.41
CA GLY A 535 21.56 11.61 -4.76
C GLY A 535 20.31 10.79 -4.46
N SER A 536 20.55 9.56 -4.08
CA SER A 536 19.52 8.58 -3.73
C SER A 536 19.28 8.46 -2.22
N GLU A 537 20.13 9.02 -1.41
CA GLU A 537 20.30 8.74 0.02
C GLU A 537 19.71 9.85 0.89
N THR A 538 19.85 11.11 0.47
CA THR A 538 19.45 12.26 1.27
C THR A 538 18.14 12.84 0.78
N THR A 539 17.20 13.08 1.69
CA THR A 539 15.99 13.84 1.42
C THR A 539 15.81 14.93 2.47
N PHE A 540 15.30 16.09 2.06
CA PHE A 540 14.98 17.17 2.97
C PHE A 540 13.67 17.86 2.60
N ARG A 541 13.04 18.43 3.61
CA ARG A 541 11.84 19.26 3.46
C ARG A 541 11.93 20.45 4.40
N LEU A 542 11.41 21.57 3.93
CA LEU A 542 11.29 22.78 4.70
C LEU A 542 9.96 23.41 4.35
N ASP A 543 9.13 23.72 5.35
CA ASP A 543 7.82 24.36 5.19
C ASP A 543 7.77 25.61 6.06
N TYR A 544 7.33 26.71 5.49
CA TYR A 544 6.98 27.93 6.21
C TYR A 544 5.48 28.12 6.15
N ALA A 545 4.83 28.11 7.29
CA ALA A 545 3.39 28.17 7.44
C ALA A 545 2.95 29.37 8.25
N LYS A 546 1.95 30.08 7.74
CA LYS A 546 1.24 31.17 8.42
C LYS A 546 -0.17 30.69 8.79
N VAL A 547 -0.51 30.81 10.05
CA VAL A 547 -1.86 30.55 10.54
C VAL A 547 -2.83 31.61 9.98
N VAL A 548 -3.92 31.18 9.36
CA VAL A 548 -4.93 32.07 8.76
C VAL A 548 -6.24 32.03 9.52
N ASP A 549 -6.55 30.94 10.20
CA ASP A 549 -7.67 30.85 11.13
C ASP A 549 -7.15 30.88 12.57
N LYS A 550 -7.63 31.82 13.36
CA LYS A 550 -7.04 32.15 14.66
C LYS A 550 -7.53 31.20 15.74
N SER A 551 -6.71 30.24 16.11
CA SER A 551 -6.82 29.61 17.43
C SER A 551 -6.27 30.55 18.51
N PRO A 552 -6.82 30.55 19.75
CA PRO A 552 -6.32 31.36 20.86
C PRO A 552 -4.85 31.10 21.22
N THR A 553 -4.30 29.94 20.83
CA THR A 553 -2.95 29.49 21.18
C THR A 553 -1.93 29.66 20.06
N SER A 554 -2.34 30.08 18.84
CA SER A 554 -1.48 30.09 17.68
C SER A 554 -0.44 31.23 17.69
N ARG A 555 0.83 30.90 17.45
CA ARG A 555 1.96 31.86 17.32
C ARG A 555 2.04 32.58 15.98
N GLY A 556 1.04 32.48 15.12
CA GLY A 556 0.95 33.18 13.84
C GLY A 556 1.80 32.63 12.70
N MET A 557 3.02 32.17 12.93
CA MET A 557 3.93 31.63 11.92
C MET A 557 4.83 30.55 12.52
N ARG A 558 5.11 29.49 11.72
CA ARG A 558 6.02 28.41 12.13
C ARG A 558 6.75 27.83 10.92
N MET A 559 8.00 27.44 11.16
CA MET A 559 8.81 26.71 10.22
C MET A 559 8.90 25.24 10.66
N HIS A 560 8.70 24.32 9.72
CA HIS A 560 8.88 22.88 9.91
C HIS A 560 9.98 22.38 8.98
N GLY A 561 10.96 21.68 9.54
CA GLY A 561 12.09 21.13 8.80
C GLY A 561 12.29 19.65 9.10
N MET A 562 12.74 18.90 8.11
CA MET A 562 13.17 17.52 8.26
C MET A 562 14.29 17.21 7.27
N LEU A 563 15.28 16.47 7.74
CA LEU A 563 16.36 15.87 6.96
C LEU A 563 16.34 14.36 7.22
N SER A 564 16.48 13.56 6.17
CA SER A 564 16.62 12.12 6.27
C SER A 564 17.77 11.65 5.39
N TYR A 565 18.59 10.76 5.92
CA TYR A 565 19.68 10.09 5.24
C TYR A 565 19.51 8.58 5.37
N VAL A 566 19.49 7.85 4.23
CA VAL A 566 19.28 6.40 4.17
C VAL A 566 20.43 5.75 3.41
N PHE A 567 21.05 4.71 3.97
CA PHE A 567 22.21 4.05 3.38
C PHE A 567 22.23 2.54 3.64
#